data_3ba1447cc75d61f280d5fa31e386de42
#
_entry.id   3ba1447cc75d61f280d5fa31e386de42
#
_cell.length_a   1.000
_cell.length_b   1.000
_cell.length_c   1.000
_cell.angle_alpha   90.00
_cell.angle_beta   90.00
_cell.angle_gamma   90.00
#
_symmetry.space_group_name_H-M   'P 1'
#
loop_
_entity.id
_entity.type
_entity.pdbx_description
1 polymer ?
#
loop_
_entity_poly.entity_id
_entity_poly.type
_entity_poly.pdbx_seq_one_letter_code
_entity_poly.pdbx_strand_id
1 'polypeptide(L)'
;MLKTGKSDSIRLYPTKKAGVRRPSTLHTRMHRISLASCPAPSCGYGVVPMALAKITQVSGRAVFIPGADIDTDRIIPARFMKCVTFDGLGEFAFYDVRKNEDGTDKPHPLNEERFKGASILVANSNFGCGSSREHAPQALYRYGFRAVIAESFAEIFFGNCTTLGIPCVIATTEDVKDLAAAINADPTIEVGVDLVNERVTYGDKSIPVTSTASARDALITGHWDAIAELLEGKEAVDAKMKELGWA
;
A
#
# COMPACT_ATOMS: atom_id res chain seq x y z
N MET A 1 -11.63 -34.01 -52.55
CA MET A 1 -10.20 -34.35 -52.56
C MET A 1 -9.64 -34.04 -51.21
N LEU A 2 -9.39 -35.06 -50.41
CA LEU A 2 -8.74 -35.08 -49.12
C LEU A 2 -7.24 -34.78 -49.30
N LYS A 3 -6.63 -33.93 -48.42
CA LYS A 3 -5.21 -34.04 -48.09
C LYS A 3 -5.01 -33.95 -46.59
N THR A 4 -4.54 -35.06 -46.12
CA THR A 4 -4.10 -35.47 -44.81
C THR A 4 -2.83 -34.73 -44.35
N GLY A 5 -2.76 -34.42 -43.05
CA GLY A 5 -1.70 -34.75 -42.12
C GLY A 5 -0.40 -33.95 -42.14
N LYS A 6 -0.07 -33.47 -40.93
CA LYS A 6 1.22 -33.80 -40.31
C LYS A 6 1.18 -33.42 -38.81
N SER A 7 1.32 -34.45 -38.01
CA SER A 7 1.61 -34.36 -36.59
C SER A 7 3.08 -33.97 -36.42
N ASP A 8 3.37 -32.88 -35.72
CA ASP A 8 4.72 -32.57 -35.26
C ASP A 8 4.95 -33.06 -33.84
N SER A 9 5.88 -33.96 -33.78
CA SER A 9 6.35 -34.68 -32.61
C SER A 9 7.08 -33.78 -31.61
N ILE A 10 6.70 -33.89 -30.35
CA ILE A 10 7.35 -33.31 -29.18
C ILE A 10 8.75 -33.92 -29.03
N ARG A 11 9.81 -33.11 -29.13
CA ARG A 11 11.18 -33.53 -28.81
C ARG A 11 11.39 -33.44 -27.29
N LEU A 12 11.58 -34.59 -26.65
CA LEU A 12 12.06 -34.74 -25.29
C LEU A 12 13.58 -34.48 -25.25
N TYR A 13 14.03 -33.58 -24.39
CA TYR A 13 15.43 -33.33 -24.12
C TYR A 13 16.00 -34.40 -23.15
N PRO A 14 17.22 -34.91 -23.35
CA PRO A 14 17.82 -35.90 -22.47
C PRO A 14 18.37 -35.27 -21.20
N THR A 15 18.00 -35.83 -20.06
CA THR A 15 18.55 -35.49 -18.74
C THR A 15 19.96 -36.07 -18.59
N LYS A 16 20.99 -35.22 -18.46
CA LYS A 16 22.32 -35.60 -18.04
C LYS A 16 22.34 -35.89 -16.54
N LYS A 17 22.57 -37.14 -16.17
CA LYS A 17 22.91 -37.53 -14.78
C LYS A 17 24.31 -37.01 -14.44
N ALA A 18 24.42 -36.05 -13.54
CA ALA A 18 25.67 -35.66 -12.92
C ALA A 18 25.94 -36.57 -11.71
N GLY A 19 27.07 -37.26 -11.73
CA GLY A 19 27.49 -38.14 -10.63
C GLY A 19 27.89 -37.37 -9.37
N VAL A 20 27.22 -37.68 -8.27
CA VAL A 20 27.55 -37.15 -6.95
C VAL A 20 28.72 -37.97 -6.38
N ARG A 21 29.91 -37.36 -6.25
CA ARG A 21 30.99 -37.86 -5.43
C ARG A 21 30.73 -37.52 -3.97
N ARG A 22 30.69 -38.54 -3.10
CA ARG A 22 30.64 -38.36 -1.65
C ARG A 22 32.02 -37.90 -1.13
N PRO A 23 32.10 -36.85 -0.32
CA PRO A 23 33.32 -36.54 0.41
C PRO A 23 33.41 -37.40 1.68
N SER A 24 34.66 -37.84 1.95
CA SER A 24 35.10 -38.64 3.06
C SER A 24 34.87 -37.96 4.42
N THR A 25 34.54 -38.80 5.40
CA THR A 25 34.39 -38.53 6.82
C THR A 25 35.54 -37.72 7.42
N LEU A 26 35.31 -36.48 7.80
CA LEU A 26 36.14 -35.74 8.76
C LEU A 26 35.46 -35.80 10.13
N HIS A 27 36.14 -36.48 11.06
CA HIS A 27 35.80 -36.47 12.48
C HIS A 27 36.07 -35.08 13.05
N THR A 28 35.06 -34.26 13.21
CA THR A 28 35.16 -33.01 13.95
C THR A 28 34.64 -33.21 15.36
N ARG A 29 35.55 -33.10 16.30
CA ARG A 29 35.37 -33.20 17.76
C ARG A 29 34.36 -32.14 18.21
N MET A 30 33.16 -32.55 18.60
CA MET A 30 32.16 -31.67 19.20
C MET A 30 32.65 -31.22 20.58
N HIS A 31 33.06 -29.95 20.71
CA HIS A 31 33.14 -29.29 22.01
C HIS A 31 31.73 -29.04 22.51
N ARG A 32 31.38 -29.66 23.62
CA ARG A 32 30.16 -29.36 24.39
C ARG A 32 30.23 -27.90 24.85
N ILE A 33 29.50 -27.01 24.18
CA ILE A 33 29.23 -25.66 24.70
C ILE A 33 28.12 -25.83 25.74
N SER A 34 28.47 -25.64 26.98
CA SER A 34 27.53 -25.53 28.10
C SER A 34 26.64 -24.30 27.85
N LEU A 35 25.35 -24.53 27.57
CA LEU A 35 24.34 -23.47 27.57
C LEU A 35 24.17 -22.99 29.02
N ALA A 36 24.95 -22.00 29.40
CA ALA A 36 24.63 -21.20 30.56
C ALA A 36 23.26 -20.56 30.31
N SER A 37 22.33 -20.77 31.23
CA SER A 37 20.99 -20.22 31.25
C SER A 37 21.02 -18.68 31.17
N CYS A 38 20.82 -18.12 29.99
CA CYS A 38 20.42 -16.73 29.88
C CYS A 38 19.01 -16.60 30.45
N PRO A 39 18.76 -15.74 31.43
CA PRO A 39 17.42 -15.43 31.83
C PRO A 39 16.73 -14.81 30.61
N ALA A 40 15.59 -15.38 30.21
CA ALA A 40 14.73 -14.79 29.18
C ALA A 40 14.42 -13.34 29.61
N PRO A 41 14.62 -12.33 28.75
CA PRO A 41 14.12 -11.01 29.05
C PRO A 41 12.60 -11.15 29.17
N SER A 42 12.06 -10.85 30.34
CA SER A 42 10.63 -10.63 30.56
C SER A 42 10.29 -9.33 29.81
N CYS A 43 10.13 -9.44 28.51
CA CYS A 43 9.54 -8.38 27.71
C CYS A 43 8.06 -8.40 28.04
N GLY A 44 7.70 -7.69 29.09
CA GLY A 44 6.33 -7.31 29.36
C GLY A 44 5.88 -6.43 28.19
N TYR A 45 5.28 -7.04 27.18
CA TYR A 45 4.46 -6.31 26.23
C TYR A 45 3.27 -5.78 27.02
N GLY A 46 3.45 -4.64 27.66
CA GLY A 46 2.33 -3.82 28.05
C GLY A 46 1.59 -3.50 26.76
N VAL A 47 0.48 -4.17 26.52
CA VAL A 47 -0.47 -3.77 25.48
C VAL A 47 -0.98 -2.41 25.94
N VAL A 48 -0.32 -1.34 25.47
CA VAL A 48 -0.91 -0.01 25.52
C VAL A 48 -2.13 -0.12 24.60
N PRO A 49 -3.36 0.07 25.10
CA PRO A 49 -4.52 0.11 24.23
C PRO A 49 -4.25 1.23 23.22
N MET A 50 -3.98 0.87 21.98
CA MET A 50 -3.93 1.82 20.90
C MET A 50 -5.38 2.21 20.62
N ALA A 51 -5.80 3.34 21.18
CA ALA A 51 -7.09 3.91 20.83
C ALA A 51 -7.16 4.01 19.30
N LEU A 52 -8.22 3.45 18.73
CA LEU A 52 -8.46 3.47 17.30
C LEU A 52 -8.34 4.90 16.77
N ALA A 53 -7.39 5.12 15.87
CA ALA A 53 -7.09 6.46 15.37
C ALA A 53 -8.25 6.97 14.51
N LYS A 54 -8.93 8.01 14.98
CA LYS A 54 -10.00 8.68 14.24
C LYS A 54 -9.38 9.63 13.21
N ILE A 55 -9.78 9.47 11.97
CA ILE A 55 -9.32 10.30 10.86
C ILE A 55 -10.50 11.15 10.39
N THR A 56 -10.58 12.36 10.90
CA THR A 56 -11.65 13.33 10.54
C THR A 56 -11.17 14.32 9.49
N GLN A 57 -9.87 14.62 9.50
CA GLN A 57 -9.25 15.58 8.59
C GLN A 57 -7.79 15.17 8.31
N VAL A 58 -7.34 15.42 7.09
CA VAL A 58 -5.93 15.28 6.68
C VAL A 58 -5.52 16.55 5.97
N SER A 59 -4.39 17.14 6.33
CA SER A 59 -3.85 18.30 5.63
C SER A 59 -2.38 18.14 5.31
N GLY A 60 -1.93 18.85 4.28
CA GLY A 60 -0.55 18.88 3.85
C GLY A 60 -0.37 19.32 2.40
N ARG A 61 0.86 19.32 1.94
CA ARG A 61 1.15 19.63 0.54
C ARG A 61 0.68 18.51 -0.37
N ALA A 62 0.26 18.89 -1.58
CA ALA A 62 -0.25 17.93 -2.55
C ALA A 62 0.65 17.82 -3.77
N VAL A 63 0.54 16.69 -4.47
CA VAL A 63 1.14 16.48 -5.78
C VAL A 63 0.07 15.93 -6.74
N PHE A 64 0.01 16.48 -7.94
CA PHE A 64 -0.85 15.96 -8.99
C PHE A 64 -0.08 14.97 -9.87
N ILE A 65 -0.61 13.77 -10.01
CA ILE A 65 -0.08 12.73 -10.92
C ILE A 65 -1.04 12.62 -12.11
N PRO A 66 -0.65 13.12 -13.29
CA PRO A 66 -1.52 13.15 -14.45
C PRO A 66 -1.71 11.76 -15.05
N GLY A 67 -2.89 11.54 -15.59
CA GLY A 67 -3.27 10.34 -16.35
C GLY A 67 -4.48 9.63 -15.74
N ALA A 68 -5.41 9.22 -16.59
CA ALA A 68 -6.49 8.32 -16.24
C ALA A 68 -6.00 6.87 -16.22
N ASP A 69 -6.79 5.98 -15.61
CA ASP A 69 -6.53 4.54 -15.59
C ASP A 69 -5.13 4.19 -15.05
N ILE A 70 -4.70 4.88 -13.99
CA ILE A 70 -3.46 4.52 -13.31
C ILE A 70 -3.70 3.22 -12.56
N ASP A 71 -3.17 2.13 -13.10
CA ASP A 71 -3.32 0.80 -12.55
C ASP A 71 -2.35 0.50 -11.40
N THR A 72 -2.64 -0.58 -10.67
CA THR A 72 -1.82 -0.98 -9.53
C THR A 72 -0.41 -1.41 -9.89
N ASP A 73 -0.15 -1.86 -11.15
CA ASP A 73 1.20 -2.16 -11.62
C ASP A 73 2.02 -0.90 -11.89
N ARG A 74 1.37 0.20 -12.29
CA ARG A 74 2.03 1.53 -12.38
C ARG A 74 2.33 2.10 -11.01
N ILE A 75 1.42 1.88 -10.03
CA ILE A 75 1.66 2.33 -8.65
C ILE A 75 2.80 1.54 -8.01
N ILE A 76 2.81 0.20 -8.16
CA ILE A 76 3.87 -0.68 -7.65
C ILE A 76 4.09 -1.86 -8.61
N PRO A 77 5.22 -1.91 -9.32
CA PRO A 77 5.51 -3.02 -10.23
C PRO A 77 5.58 -4.37 -9.53
N ALA A 78 5.01 -5.40 -10.15
CA ALA A 78 4.87 -6.75 -9.58
C ALA A 78 6.17 -7.35 -9.02
N ARG A 79 7.33 -6.98 -9.59
CA ARG A 79 8.64 -7.49 -9.12
C ARG A 79 9.02 -7.05 -7.72
N PHE A 80 8.45 -5.95 -7.20
CA PHE A 80 8.70 -5.43 -5.86
C PHE A 80 7.75 -6.00 -4.79
N MET A 81 6.79 -6.85 -5.20
CA MET A 81 5.83 -7.46 -4.27
C MET A 81 6.36 -8.71 -3.56
N LYS A 82 7.60 -9.13 -3.84
CA LYS A 82 8.25 -10.28 -3.17
C LYS A 82 8.89 -9.86 -1.83
N CYS A 83 8.22 -8.99 -1.09
CA CYS A 83 8.68 -8.54 0.23
C CYS A 83 7.99 -9.35 1.34
N VAL A 84 8.72 -9.63 2.42
CA VAL A 84 8.18 -10.27 3.62
C VAL A 84 7.46 -9.22 4.49
N THR A 85 7.97 -8.00 4.50
CA THR A 85 7.37 -6.83 5.17
C THR A 85 7.20 -5.71 4.15
N PHE A 86 6.33 -4.76 4.44
CA PHE A 86 6.14 -3.60 3.56
C PHE A 86 7.18 -2.49 3.78
N ASP A 87 8.17 -2.70 4.65
CA ASP A 87 9.20 -1.70 4.95
C ASP A 87 10.02 -1.38 3.69
N GLY A 88 10.25 -0.09 3.45
CA GLY A 88 10.94 0.38 2.25
C GLY A 88 10.11 0.34 0.95
N LEU A 89 8.88 -0.21 0.96
CA LEU A 89 8.07 -0.34 -0.26
C LEU A 89 7.75 1.01 -0.91
N GLY A 90 7.72 2.09 -0.13
CA GLY A 90 7.50 3.44 -0.64
C GLY A 90 8.53 3.91 -1.65
N GLU A 91 9.77 3.43 -1.59
CA GLU A 91 10.84 3.76 -2.54
C GLU A 91 10.49 3.32 -3.97
N PHE A 92 9.65 2.28 -4.08
CA PHE A 92 9.24 1.69 -5.35
C PHE A 92 7.88 2.22 -5.86
N ALA A 93 7.26 3.19 -5.15
CA ALA A 93 6.04 3.82 -5.62
C ALA A 93 6.29 4.48 -6.99
N PHE A 94 5.47 4.14 -7.98
CA PHE A 94 5.56 4.62 -9.36
C PHE A 94 6.91 4.35 -10.05
N TYR A 95 7.65 3.31 -9.62
CA TYR A 95 9.04 3.10 -10.03
C TYR A 95 9.24 3.13 -11.54
N ASP A 96 8.47 2.38 -12.33
CA ASP A 96 8.67 2.24 -13.77
C ASP A 96 8.34 3.50 -14.58
N VAL A 97 7.49 4.37 -14.04
CA VAL A 97 7.15 5.64 -14.69
C VAL A 97 8.06 6.79 -14.26
N ARG A 98 8.76 6.66 -13.12
CA ARG A 98 9.66 7.71 -12.60
C ARG A 98 11.15 7.39 -12.65
N LYS A 99 11.52 6.12 -12.97
CA LYS A 99 12.93 5.68 -13.09
C LYS A 99 13.18 5.03 -14.44
N ASN A 100 14.38 5.22 -14.97
CA ASN A 100 14.91 4.50 -16.09
C ASN A 100 15.44 3.13 -15.64
N GLU A 101 15.77 2.24 -16.57
CA GLU A 101 16.36 0.92 -16.28
C GLU A 101 17.72 1.02 -15.56
N ASP A 102 18.47 2.08 -15.82
CA ASP A 102 19.74 2.39 -15.16
C ASP A 102 19.58 3.07 -13.78
N GLY A 103 18.32 3.27 -13.31
CA GLY A 103 17.98 3.91 -12.04
C GLY A 103 17.97 5.43 -12.06
N THR A 104 18.29 6.08 -13.18
CA THR A 104 18.20 7.54 -13.32
C THR A 104 16.76 8.02 -13.34
N ASP A 105 16.54 9.29 -13.00
CA ASP A 105 15.21 9.88 -12.92
C ASP A 105 14.62 10.21 -14.30
N LYS A 106 13.36 9.81 -14.50
CA LYS A 106 12.51 10.31 -15.59
C LYS A 106 11.80 11.60 -15.17
N PRO A 107 11.35 12.41 -16.15
CA PRO A 107 10.42 13.50 -15.87
C PRO A 107 9.12 12.95 -15.23
N HIS A 108 8.96 13.18 -13.93
CA HIS A 108 7.80 12.73 -13.18
C HIS A 108 7.60 13.62 -11.95
N PRO A 109 6.36 14.01 -11.58
CA PRO A 109 6.13 14.92 -10.46
C PRO A 109 6.80 14.50 -9.16
N LEU A 110 6.82 13.20 -8.84
CA LEU A 110 7.46 12.69 -7.61
C LEU A 110 9.00 12.77 -7.60
N ASN A 111 9.63 13.07 -8.73
CA ASN A 111 11.07 13.29 -8.82
C ASN A 111 11.42 14.78 -8.72
N GLU A 112 10.41 15.67 -8.78
CA GLU A 112 10.64 17.12 -8.68
C GLU A 112 10.78 17.54 -7.21
N GLU A 113 11.85 18.26 -6.91
CA GLU A 113 12.17 18.73 -5.55
C GLU A 113 11.03 19.56 -4.94
N ARG A 114 10.30 20.33 -5.75
CA ARG A 114 9.19 21.16 -5.32
C ARG A 114 8.02 20.37 -4.72
N PHE A 115 7.84 19.09 -5.08
CA PHE A 115 6.79 18.22 -4.54
C PHE A 115 7.28 17.26 -3.45
N LYS A 116 8.53 17.32 -3.08
CA LYS A 116 9.11 16.45 -2.06
C LYS A 116 8.41 16.63 -0.72
N GLY A 117 7.98 15.52 -0.11
CA GLY A 117 7.23 15.54 1.14
C GLY A 117 5.74 15.91 0.99
N ALA A 118 5.20 15.90 -0.22
CA ALA A 118 3.75 15.97 -0.41
C ALA A 118 3.08 14.75 0.24
N SER A 119 2.03 15.00 1.02
CA SER A 119 1.28 13.97 1.74
C SER A 119 -0.11 13.70 1.15
N ILE A 120 -0.53 14.50 0.18
CA ILE A 120 -1.81 14.33 -0.51
C ILE A 120 -1.54 14.09 -2.00
N LEU A 121 -2.10 12.99 -2.52
CA LEU A 121 -2.02 12.64 -3.93
C LEU A 121 -3.29 13.08 -4.64
N VAL A 122 -3.16 13.77 -5.76
CA VAL A 122 -4.28 14.13 -6.64
C VAL A 122 -4.12 13.40 -7.97
N ALA A 123 -5.19 12.78 -8.46
CA ALA A 123 -5.18 11.97 -9.68
C ALA A 123 -6.47 12.16 -10.51
N ASN A 124 -6.46 11.66 -11.74
CA ASN A 124 -7.62 11.65 -12.60
C ASN A 124 -8.51 10.40 -12.34
N SER A 125 -9.33 10.05 -13.32
CA SER A 125 -10.31 8.98 -13.23
C SER A 125 -9.71 7.58 -13.12
N ASN A 126 -10.48 6.67 -12.49
CA ASN A 126 -10.22 5.25 -12.37
C ASN A 126 -8.84 4.92 -11.75
N PHE A 127 -8.48 5.68 -10.69
CA PHE A 127 -7.20 5.48 -10.00
C PHE A 127 -7.17 4.16 -9.23
N GLY A 128 -6.08 3.42 -9.35
CA GLY A 128 -5.89 2.13 -8.70
C GLY A 128 -6.59 0.96 -9.38
N CYS A 129 -6.93 1.07 -10.68
CA CYS A 129 -7.51 -0.02 -11.45
C CYS A 129 -6.55 -1.22 -11.57
N GLY A 130 -7.05 -2.32 -12.13
CA GLY A 130 -6.26 -3.52 -12.35
C GLY A 130 -6.37 -4.54 -11.20
N SER A 131 -5.25 -5.11 -10.78
CA SER A 131 -5.22 -6.21 -9.83
C SER A 131 -5.46 -5.76 -8.39
N SER A 132 -6.21 -6.59 -7.63
CA SER A 132 -6.43 -6.38 -6.19
C SER A 132 -5.14 -6.60 -5.40
N ARG A 133 -4.36 -5.54 -5.18
CA ARG A 133 -3.07 -5.63 -4.49
C ARG A 133 -3.02 -4.65 -3.33
N GLU A 134 -2.93 -5.19 -2.14
CA GLU A 134 -2.65 -4.40 -0.94
C GLU A 134 -1.33 -3.61 -1.04
N HIS A 135 -0.36 -4.15 -1.79
CA HIS A 135 0.95 -3.51 -1.99
C HIS A 135 0.86 -2.10 -2.61
N ALA A 136 -0.15 -1.83 -3.44
CA ALA A 136 -0.28 -0.51 -4.07
C ALA A 136 -0.63 0.58 -3.04
N PRO A 137 -1.69 0.47 -2.22
CA PRO A 137 -1.92 1.39 -1.11
C PRO A 137 -0.78 1.42 -0.09
N GLN A 138 -0.16 0.28 0.22
CA GLN A 138 1.00 0.20 1.11
C GLN A 138 2.19 1.00 0.58
N ALA A 139 2.47 0.92 -0.73
CA ALA A 139 3.53 1.72 -1.34
C ALA A 139 3.26 3.22 -1.22
N LEU A 140 2.01 3.65 -1.46
CA LEU A 140 1.63 5.06 -1.31
C LEU A 140 1.75 5.53 0.15
N TYR A 141 1.25 4.74 1.10
CA TYR A 141 1.33 5.05 2.53
C TYR A 141 2.78 5.19 2.99
N ARG A 142 3.66 4.27 2.59
CA ARG A 142 5.08 4.28 2.94
C ARG A 142 5.90 5.30 2.17
N TYR A 143 5.42 5.75 1.02
CA TYR A 143 5.99 6.91 0.33
C TYR A 143 5.74 8.22 1.12
N GLY A 144 4.64 8.27 1.87
CA GLY A 144 4.27 9.41 2.69
C GLY A 144 2.86 9.95 2.44
N PHE A 145 2.12 9.37 1.50
CA PHE A 145 0.75 9.81 1.25
C PHE A 145 -0.19 9.43 2.39
N ARG A 146 -1.10 10.35 2.73
CA ARG A 146 -2.08 10.23 3.81
C ARG A 146 -3.51 10.46 3.35
N ALA A 147 -3.70 10.97 2.14
CA ALA A 147 -5.00 11.06 1.48
C ALA A 147 -4.84 11.01 -0.03
N VAL A 148 -5.87 10.58 -0.74
CA VAL A 148 -5.94 10.59 -2.20
C VAL A 148 -7.21 11.28 -2.64
N ILE A 149 -7.09 12.24 -3.56
CA ILE A 149 -8.20 12.95 -4.20
C ILE A 149 -8.21 12.54 -5.67
N ALA A 150 -9.29 12.03 -6.19
CA ALA A 150 -9.39 11.65 -7.61
C ALA A 150 -10.79 11.86 -8.18
N GLU A 151 -10.92 11.79 -9.50
CA GLU A 151 -12.22 11.83 -10.17
C GLU A 151 -13.02 10.55 -9.94
N SER A 152 -12.35 9.41 -9.81
CA SER A 152 -12.90 8.11 -9.42
C SER A 152 -11.82 7.11 -9.06
N PHE A 153 -12.20 6.05 -8.37
CA PHE A 153 -11.32 4.98 -7.93
C PHE A 153 -11.83 3.61 -8.37
N ALA A 154 -10.91 2.65 -8.53
CA ALA A 154 -11.29 1.25 -8.53
C ALA A 154 -11.72 0.82 -7.13
N GLU A 155 -12.82 0.08 -7.04
CA GLU A 155 -13.50 -0.25 -5.77
C GLU A 155 -12.57 -0.99 -4.78
N ILE A 156 -11.82 -1.99 -5.26
CA ILE A 156 -10.93 -2.78 -4.42
C ILE A 156 -9.76 -1.94 -3.89
N PHE A 157 -9.18 -1.09 -4.74
CA PHE A 157 -8.13 -0.17 -4.33
C PHE A 157 -8.61 0.80 -3.25
N PHE A 158 -9.80 1.37 -3.44
CA PHE A 158 -10.47 2.23 -2.48
C PHE A 158 -10.65 1.55 -1.12
N GLY A 159 -11.17 0.30 -1.11
CA GLY A 159 -11.32 -0.49 0.10
C GLY A 159 -10.00 -0.74 0.82
N ASN A 160 -8.95 -1.12 0.08
CA ASN A 160 -7.61 -1.34 0.64
C ASN A 160 -6.98 -0.05 1.20
N CYS A 161 -7.25 1.11 0.61
CA CYS A 161 -6.85 2.41 1.17
C CYS A 161 -7.54 2.67 2.51
N THR A 162 -8.85 2.41 2.59
CA THR A 162 -9.64 2.60 3.81
C THR A 162 -9.08 1.78 4.96
N THR A 163 -8.75 0.50 4.74
CA THR A 163 -8.17 -0.39 5.78
C THR A 163 -6.76 0.01 6.24
N LEU A 164 -6.10 0.92 5.53
CA LEU A 164 -4.82 1.52 5.90
C LEU A 164 -4.96 2.91 6.51
N GLY A 165 -6.18 3.39 6.70
CA GLY A 165 -6.42 4.76 7.17
C GLY A 165 -6.02 5.83 6.14
N ILE A 166 -6.14 5.54 4.85
CA ILE A 166 -5.92 6.52 3.78
C ILE A 166 -7.29 6.96 3.24
N PRO A 167 -7.78 8.16 3.58
CA PRO A 167 -8.97 8.70 2.97
C PRO A 167 -8.82 8.82 1.45
N CYS A 168 -9.82 8.28 0.74
CA CYS A 168 -10.00 8.46 -0.69
C CYS A 168 -11.28 9.27 -0.92
N VAL A 169 -11.17 10.44 -1.54
CA VAL A 169 -12.30 11.31 -1.81
C VAL A 169 -12.43 11.61 -3.29
N ILE A 170 -13.66 11.66 -3.76
CA ILE A 170 -14.03 11.87 -5.17
C ILE A 170 -14.42 13.33 -5.36
N ALA A 171 -13.78 13.98 -6.33
CA ALA A 171 -14.11 15.32 -6.79
C ALA A 171 -14.51 15.30 -8.26
N THR A 172 -15.18 16.35 -8.72
CA THR A 172 -15.51 16.45 -10.15
C THR A 172 -14.26 16.64 -11.00
N THR A 173 -14.33 16.30 -12.28
CA THR A 173 -13.21 16.50 -13.22
C THR A 173 -12.77 17.96 -13.27
N GLU A 174 -13.70 18.91 -13.18
CA GLU A 174 -13.40 20.34 -13.18
C GLU A 174 -12.66 20.75 -11.91
N ASP A 175 -13.13 20.29 -10.74
CA ASP A 175 -12.48 20.56 -9.45
C ASP A 175 -11.08 19.95 -9.36
N VAL A 176 -10.89 18.71 -9.84
CA VAL A 176 -9.57 18.07 -9.90
C VAL A 176 -8.62 18.85 -10.80
N LYS A 177 -9.09 19.34 -11.94
CA LYS A 177 -8.30 20.14 -12.87
C LYS A 177 -7.89 21.48 -12.26
N ASP A 178 -8.83 22.16 -11.59
CA ASP A 178 -8.56 23.43 -10.90
C ASP A 178 -7.59 23.25 -9.73
N LEU A 179 -7.76 22.19 -8.94
CA LEU A 179 -6.85 21.84 -7.86
C LEU A 179 -5.45 21.51 -8.40
N ALA A 180 -5.36 20.73 -9.47
CA ALA A 180 -4.09 20.42 -10.12
C ALA A 180 -3.37 21.66 -10.66
N ALA A 181 -4.13 22.61 -11.24
CA ALA A 181 -3.59 23.89 -11.68
C ALA A 181 -3.04 24.72 -10.51
N ALA A 182 -3.77 24.78 -9.38
CA ALA A 182 -3.32 25.48 -8.17
C ALA A 182 -2.04 24.84 -7.58
N ILE A 183 -1.96 23.52 -7.49
CA ILE A 183 -0.80 22.77 -6.99
C ILE A 183 0.44 23.02 -7.89
N ASN A 184 0.26 23.04 -9.20
CA ASN A 184 1.36 23.29 -10.14
C ASN A 184 1.85 24.76 -10.11
N ALA A 185 0.94 25.70 -9.86
CA ALA A 185 1.25 27.12 -9.73
C ALA A 185 1.97 27.42 -8.40
N ASP A 186 1.52 26.82 -7.32
CA ASP A 186 2.12 26.91 -5.99
C ASP A 186 2.26 25.53 -5.34
N PRO A 187 3.43 24.87 -5.48
CA PRO A 187 3.69 23.56 -4.86
C PRO A 187 3.72 23.57 -3.34
N THR A 188 3.69 24.76 -2.72
CA THR A 188 3.67 24.91 -1.25
C THR A 188 2.26 25.04 -0.69
N ILE A 189 1.26 25.12 -1.56
CA ILE A 189 -0.14 25.25 -1.16
C ILE A 189 -0.54 24.08 -0.24
N GLU A 190 -1.13 24.43 0.90
CA GLU A 190 -1.69 23.45 1.80
C GLU A 190 -3.08 23.03 1.33
N VAL A 191 -3.28 21.72 1.21
CA VAL A 191 -4.55 21.11 0.85
C VAL A 191 -5.12 20.41 2.07
N GLY A 192 -6.35 20.69 2.43
CA GLY A 192 -7.06 20.05 3.54
C GLY A 192 -8.18 19.16 3.02
N VAL A 193 -8.24 17.91 3.47
CA VAL A 193 -9.32 16.95 3.20
C VAL A 193 -10.13 16.79 4.47
N ASP A 194 -11.36 17.27 4.50
CA ASP A 194 -12.30 17.18 5.62
C ASP A 194 -13.36 16.12 5.32
N LEU A 195 -13.32 15.01 6.06
CA LEU A 195 -14.25 13.89 5.88
C LEU A 195 -15.61 14.14 6.53
N VAL A 196 -15.65 14.99 7.56
CA VAL A 196 -16.91 15.29 8.28
C VAL A 196 -17.80 16.17 7.44
N ASN A 197 -17.22 17.23 6.87
CA ASN A 197 -17.92 18.20 6.04
C ASN A 197 -17.91 17.85 4.55
N GLU A 198 -17.24 16.77 4.14
CA GLU A 198 -17.05 16.31 2.76
C GLU A 198 -16.58 17.43 1.83
N ARG A 199 -15.46 18.05 2.24
CA ARG A 199 -14.87 19.17 1.51
C ARG A 199 -13.35 19.04 1.40
N VAL A 200 -12.82 19.56 0.31
CA VAL A 200 -11.39 19.79 0.14
C VAL A 200 -11.16 21.30 0.07
N THR A 201 -10.21 21.78 0.84
CA THR A 201 -9.82 23.19 0.91
C THR A 201 -8.40 23.38 0.39
N TYR A 202 -8.15 24.46 -0.35
CA TYR A 202 -6.82 24.85 -0.82
C TYR A 202 -6.79 26.35 -1.11
N GLY A 203 -5.83 27.08 -0.51
CA GLY A 203 -5.84 28.52 -0.51
C GLY A 203 -7.18 29.06 0.00
N ASP A 204 -7.80 29.96 -0.75
CA ASP A 204 -9.13 30.54 -0.42
C ASP A 204 -10.31 29.74 -1.01
N LYS A 205 -10.04 28.59 -1.66
CA LYS A 205 -11.05 27.76 -2.31
C LYS A 205 -11.49 26.60 -1.43
N SER A 206 -12.73 26.20 -1.60
CA SER A 206 -13.32 25.02 -0.99
C SER A 206 -14.22 24.32 -1.99
N ILE A 207 -13.95 23.05 -2.28
CA ILE A 207 -14.72 22.24 -3.22
C ILE A 207 -15.45 21.10 -2.49
N PRO A 208 -16.64 20.71 -2.94
CA PRO A 208 -17.33 19.55 -2.41
C PRO A 208 -16.64 18.27 -2.90
N VAL A 209 -16.58 17.28 -2.03
CA VAL A 209 -16.09 15.94 -2.38
C VAL A 209 -17.03 14.89 -1.82
N THR A 210 -16.95 13.68 -2.34
CA THR A 210 -17.75 12.56 -1.85
C THR A 210 -16.86 11.36 -1.51
N SER A 211 -17.34 10.54 -0.59
CA SER A 211 -16.74 9.24 -0.27
C SER A 211 -17.87 8.26 0.01
N THR A 212 -17.61 6.96 -0.02
CA THR A 212 -18.63 5.99 0.38
C THR A 212 -18.92 6.17 1.87
N ALA A 213 -20.20 6.17 2.25
CA ALA A 213 -20.62 6.42 3.62
C ALA A 213 -19.96 5.45 4.61
N SER A 214 -19.87 4.14 4.26
CA SER A 214 -19.25 3.13 5.10
C SER A 214 -17.75 3.38 5.34
N ALA A 215 -16.99 3.76 4.31
CA ALA A 215 -15.57 4.05 4.45
C ALA A 215 -15.34 5.35 5.25
N ARG A 216 -16.15 6.38 4.99
CA ARG A 216 -16.09 7.62 5.74
C ARG A 216 -16.38 7.39 7.22
N ASP A 217 -17.45 6.68 7.54
CA ASP A 217 -17.83 6.38 8.91
C ASP A 217 -16.76 5.55 9.62
N ALA A 218 -16.18 4.54 8.95
CA ALA A 218 -15.07 3.76 9.46
C ALA A 218 -13.85 4.65 9.82
N LEU A 219 -13.46 5.57 8.93
CA LEU A 219 -12.34 6.48 9.18
C LEU A 219 -12.62 7.45 10.32
N ILE A 220 -13.80 8.08 10.34
CA ILE A 220 -14.17 9.07 11.37
C ILE A 220 -14.30 8.42 12.76
N THR A 221 -14.82 7.20 12.84
CA THR A 221 -15.02 6.50 14.11
C THR A 221 -13.77 5.76 14.59
N GLY A 222 -12.84 5.46 13.68
CA GLY A 222 -11.63 4.69 13.96
C GLY A 222 -11.74 3.19 13.66
N HIS A 223 -12.90 2.69 13.21
CA HIS A 223 -13.13 1.27 12.88
C HIS A 223 -12.61 0.84 11.51
N TRP A 224 -11.57 1.51 11.00
CA TRP A 224 -10.93 1.20 9.72
C TRP A 224 -9.81 0.15 9.85
N ASP A 225 -9.23 -0.01 11.03
CA ASP A 225 -8.21 -1.02 11.34
C ASP A 225 -8.87 -2.21 12.05
N ALA A 226 -9.31 -3.19 11.27
CA ALA A 226 -9.96 -4.39 11.78
C ALA A 226 -9.06 -5.23 12.73
N ILE A 227 -7.74 -5.14 12.58
CA ILE A 227 -6.79 -5.86 13.45
C ILE A 227 -6.71 -5.16 14.81
N ALA A 228 -6.60 -3.82 14.83
CA ALA A 228 -6.62 -3.05 16.05
C ALA A 228 -7.94 -3.26 16.82
N GLU A 229 -9.08 -3.26 16.11
CA GLU A 229 -10.39 -3.54 16.70
C GLU A 229 -10.47 -4.93 17.34
N LEU A 230 -9.95 -5.96 16.68
CA LEU A 230 -9.88 -7.32 17.22
C LEU A 230 -8.96 -7.39 18.45
N LEU A 231 -7.85 -6.67 18.46
CA LEU A 231 -6.93 -6.63 19.59
C LEU A 231 -7.53 -5.92 20.80
N GLU A 232 -8.30 -4.86 20.60
CA GLU A 232 -9.07 -4.21 21.68
C GLU A 232 -10.16 -5.13 22.24
N GLY A 233 -10.79 -5.95 21.40
CA GLY A 233 -11.79 -6.94 21.79
C GLY A 233 -11.25 -8.20 22.45
N LYS A 234 -9.94 -8.31 22.72
CA LYS A 234 -9.30 -9.55 23.20
C LYS A 234 -9.99 -10.13 24.44
N GLU A 235 -10.32 -9.32 25.43
CA GLU A 235 -10.99 -9.80 26.67
C GLU A 235 -12.35 -10.43 26.37
N ALA A 236 -13.13 -9.85 25.45
CA ALA A 236 -14.42 -10.40 25.02
C ALA A 236 -14.23 -11.71 24.24
N VAL A 237 -13.20 -11.82 23.41
CA VAL A 237 -12.84 -13.05 22.70
C VAL A 237 -12.43 -14.14 23.68
N ASP A 238 -11.55 -13.84 24.64
CA ASP A 238 -11.11 -14.78 25.67
C ASP A 238 -12.28 -15.27 26.55
N ALA A 239 -13.21 -14.38 26.90
CA ALA A 239 -14.42 -14.74 27.63
C ALA A 239 -15.31 -15.68 26.80
N LYS A 240 -15.48 -15.43 25.50
CA LYS A 240 -16.26 -16.26 24.62
C LYS A 240 -15.61 -17.63 24.36
N MET A 241 -14.29 -17.69 24.24
CA MET A 241 -13.54 -18.94 24.13
C MET A 241 -13.74 -19.83 25.36
N LYS A 242 -13.69 -19.25 26.59
CA LYS A 242 -13.99 -19.99 27.83
C LYS A 242 -15.42 -20.50 27.87
N GLU A 243 -16.40 -19.69 27.47
CA GLU A 243 -17.82 -20.09 27.40
C GLU A 243 -18.01 -21.29 26.44
N LEU A 244 -17.27 -21.31 25.33
CA LEU A 244 -17.32 -22.37 24.34
C LEU A 244 -16.45 -23.59 24.67
N GLY A 245 -15.69 -23.56 25.77
CA GLY A 245 -14.80 -24.65 26.17
C GLY A 245 -13.58 -24.81 25.26
N TRP A 246 -13.10 -23.73 24.62
CA TRP A 246 -11.94 -23.72 23.73
C TRP A 246 -10.66 -23.21 24.41
N ALA A 247 -10.72 -22.83 25.68
CA ALA A 247 -9.59 -22.35 26.49
C ALA A 247 -9.53 -23.07 27.84
#